data_460fe5b0690fab199280da21beb0d78d
#
_entry.id   460fe5b0690fab199280da21beb0d78d
#
_cell.length_a   1.000
_cell.length_b   1.000
_cell.length_c   1.000
_cell.angle_alpha   90.00
_cell.angle_beta   90.00
_cell.angle_gamma   90.00
#
_symmetry.space_group_name_H-M   'P 1'
#
loop_
_entity.id
_entity.type
_entity.pdbx_description
1 polymer ?
#
loop_
_entity_poly.entity_id
_entity_poly.type
_entity_poly.pdbx_seq_one_letter_code
_entity_poly.pdbx_strand_id
1 'polypeptide(L)'
;MKIYEIDGKKYRLPNELTDFQLQMYIHLINWKWTHLTQESGYFNHSPYDALLPDELKSQGYPLYRPIKERFLDHQQRFPFKSHKFLGHMASSQAACANLFLPLLEDPLIAAKVLGAVKTDLKSIATDHLDRGFRIEFWDEPDNVLNDHTNVSGTDADIDIAYYDHEGNLNLWMI
;
A
#
# COMPACT_ATOMS: atom_id res chain seq x y z
N MET A 1 14.19 -12.91 -14.76
CA MET A 1 14.67 -13.01 -13.35
C MET A 1 16.15 -13.38 -13.34
N LYS A 2 16.91 -12.80 -12.42
CA LYS A 2 18.32 -13.07 -12.17
C LYS A 2 18.48 -13.67 -10.78
N ILE A 3 19.51 -14.49 -10.58
CA ILE A 3 19.89 -14.99 -9.26
C ILE A 3 20.98 -14.09 -8.70
N TYR A 4 20.70 -13.48 -7.56
CA TYR A 4 21.69 -12.76 -6.77
C TYR A 4 22.16 -13.67 -5.64
N GLU A 5 23.49 -13.81 -5.49
CA GLU A 5 24.09 -14.58 -4.40
C GLU A 5 24.72 -13.62 -3.39
N ILE A 6 24.16 -13.57 -2.18
CA ILE A 6 24.57 -12.63 -1.12
C ILE A 6 24.56 -13.40 0.20
N ASP A 7 25.67 -13.35 0.92
CA ASP A 7 25.87 -14.01 2.21
C ASP A 7 25.50 -15.51 2.17
N GLY A 8 25.88 -16.19 1.09
CA GLY A 8 25.61 -17.63 0.87
C GLY A 8 24.16 -17.98 0.57
N LYS A 9 23.26 -16.99 0.41
CA LYS A 9 21.88 -17.18 0.02
C LYS A 9 21.64 -16.78 -1.43
N LYS A 10 20.67 -17.42 -2.08
CA LYS A 10 20.29 -17.15 -3.46
C LYS A 10 18.90 -16.51 -3.52
N TYR A 11 18.80 -15.35 -4.19
CA TYR A 11 17.58 -14.57 -4.34
C TYR A 11 17.21 -14.45 -5.82
N ARG A 12 15.99 -14.83 -6.20
CA ARG A 12 15.44 -14.70 -7.56
C ARG A 12 14.68 -13.40 -7.65
N LEU A 13 15.29 -12.41 -8.31
CA LEU A 13 14.84 -11.02 -8.38
C LEU A 13 14.87 -10.50 -9.83
N PRO A 14 14.26 -9.33 -10.13
CA PRO A 14 14.41 -8.67 -11.42
C PRO A 14 15.86 -8.43 -11.81
N ASN A 15 16.13 -8.35 -13.12
CA ASN A 15 17.48 -8.21 -13.65
C ASN A 15 18.12 -6.86 -13.30
N GLU A 16 17.31 -5.81 -13.27
CA GLU A 16 17.73 -4.43 -13.07
C GLU A 16 17.11 -3.89 -11.80
N LEU A 17 17.93 -3.71 -10.78
CA LEU A 17 17.58 -3.12 -9.49
C LEU A 17 18.65 -2.11 -9.11
N THR A 18 18.23 -0.98 -8.54
CA THR A 18 19.14 -0.08 -7.84
C THR A 18 19.65 -0.76 -6.55
N ASP A 19 20.77 -0.30 -6.01
CA ASP A 19 21.31 -0.83 -4.75
C ASP A 19 20.29 -0.77 -3.61
N PHE A 20 19.54 0.35 -3.52
CA PHE A 20 18.48 0.50 -2.53
C PHE A 20 17.37 -0.53 -2.71
N GLN A 21 16.88 -0.74 -3.94
CA GLN A 21 15.84 -1.73 -4.23
C GLN A 21 16.32 -3.15 -3.90
N LEU A 22 17.56 -3.47 -4.26
CA LEU A 22 18.15 -4.77 -3.97
C LEU A 22 18.21 -5.03 -2.45
N GLN A 23 18.72 -4.08 -1.68
CA GLN A 23 18.80 -4.19 -0.21
C GLN A 23 17.39 -4.33 0.41
N MET A 24 16.43 -3.51 -0.04
CA MET A 24 15.05 -3.57 0.44
C MET A 24 14.42 -4.93 0.15
N TYR A 25 14.55 -5.45 -1.07
CA TYR A 25 13.98 -6.74 -1.43
C TYR A 25 14.61 -7.89 -0.65
N ILE A 26 15.94 -7.88 -0.47
CA ILE A 26 16.63 -8.87 0.36
C ILE A 26 16.11 -8.86 1.80
N HIS A 27 15.96 -7.66 2.38
CA HIS A 27 15.41 -7.50 3.73
C HIS A 27 14.01 -8.11 3.83
N LEU A 28 13.10 -7.74 2.93
CA LEU A 28 11.71 -8.22 2.92
C LEU A 28 11.62 -9.73 2.65
N ILE A 29 12.46 -10.27 1.76
CA ILE A 29 12.51 -11.71 1.48
C ILE A 29 13.02 -12.48 2.69
N ASN A 30 14.08 -12.03 3.35
CA ASN A 30 14.58 -12.67 4.57
C ASN A 30 13.52 -12.64 5.67
N TRP A 31 12.79 -11.53 5.82
CA TRP A 31 11.66 -11.46 6.74
C TRP A 31 10.58 -12.49 6.38
N LYS A 32 10.18 -12.57 5.10
CA LYS A 32 9.23 -13.56 4.59
C LYS A 32 9.68 -14.99 4.90
N TRP A 33 10.93 -15.30 4.63
CA TRP A 33 11.49 -16.64 4.85
C TRP A 33 11.56 -17.04 6.34
N THR A 34 11.71 -16.05 7.21
CA THR A 34 11.76 -16.30 8.65
C THR A 34 10.38 -16.41 9.27
N HIS A 35 9.38 -15.64 8.79
CA HIS A 35 8.12 -15.46 9.49
C HIS A 35 6.89 -16.01 8.76
N LEU A 36 6.97 -16.23 7.45
CA LEU A 36 5.83 -16.69 6.64
C LEU A 36 6.13 -18.00 5.90
N THR A 37 6.98 -17.94 4.88
CA THR A 37 7.28 -19.07 4.00
C THR A 37 8.58 -18.87 3.25
N GLN A 38 9.28 -19.98 2.94
CA GLN A 38 10.42 -19.96 2.03
C GLN A 38 10.01 -20.12 0.57
N GLU A 39 8.76 -20.42 0.30
CA GLU A 39 8.26 -20.58 -1.08
C GLU A 39 8.19 -19.25 -1.81
N SER A 40 8.48 -19.30 -3.11
CA SER A 40 8.37 -18.16 -4.01
C SER A 40 6.98 -18.12 -4.66
N GLY A 41 6.46 -16.92 -4.89
CA GLY A 41 5.41 -16.75 -5.87
C GLY A 41 5.97 -16.78 -7.28
N TYR A 42 5.10 -16.65 -8.29
CA TYR A 42 5.48 -16.74 -9.70
C TYR A 42 5.13 -15.46 -10.46
N PHE A 43 6.05 -15.02 -11.29
CA PHE A 43 5.83 -13.96 -12.27
C PHE A 43 6.23 -14.47 -13.67
N ASN A 44 5.28 -14.46 -14.61
CA ASN A 44 5.47 -14.98 -15.97
C ASN A 44 6.13 -16.37 -15.96
N HIS A 45 5.56 -17.30 -15.19
CA HIS A 45 6.03 -18.70 -15.02
C HIS A 45 7.43 -18.84 -14.38
N SER A 46 8.05 -17.75 -13.97
CA SER A 46 9.34 -17.75 -13.27
C SER A 46 9.17 -17.53 -11.79
N PRO A 47 9.84 -18.30 -10.91
CA PRO A 47 9.79 -18.06 -9.48
C PRO A 47 10.40 -16.70 -9.14
N TYR A 48 9.72 -15.95 -8.25
CA TYR A 48 10.10 -14.62 -7.81
C TYR A 48 10.00 -14.55 -6.28
N ASP A 49 11.14 -14.41 -5.62
CA ASP A 49 11.22 -14.55 -4.16
C ASP A 49 10.51 -13.44 -3.37
N ALA A 50 10.36 -12.24 -3.96
CA ALA A 50 9.61 -11.15 -3.35
C ALA A 50 8.08 -11.25 -3.53
N LEU A 51 7.59 -12.22 -4.33
CA LEU A 51 6.17 -12.51 -4.43
C LEU A 51 5.76 -13.60 -3.43
N LEU A 52 4.57 -13.46 -2.90
CA LEU A 52 3.93 -14.51 -2.09
C LEU A 52 3.34 -15.60 -2.99
N PRO A 53 3.38 -16.88 -2.58
CA PRO A 53 2.67 -17.95 -3.26
C PRO A 53 1.16 -17.72 -3.23
N ASP A 54 0.42 -18.30 -4.19
CA ASP A 54 -1.02 -18.08 -4.37
C ASP A 54 -1.84 -18.48 -3.15
N GLU A 55 -1.40 -19.48 -2.42
CA GLU A 55 -2.05 -19.90 -1.17
C GLU A 55 -2.07 -18.76 -0.13
N LEU A 56 -0.94 -18.09 0.10
CA LEU A 56 -0.89 -16.98 1.04
C LEU A 56 -1.67 -15.75 0.52
N LYS A 57 -1.61 -15.49 -0.78
CA LYS A 57 -2.42 -14.42 -1.40
C LYS A 57 -3.92 -14.66 -1.20
N SER A 58 -4.40 -15.89 -1.37
CA SER A 58 -5.80 -16.25 -1.13
C SER A 58 -6.22 -16.08 0.32
N GLN A 59 -5.30 -16.26 1.26
CA GLN A 59 -5.50 -15.97 2.68
C GLN A 59 -5.49 -14.45 3.00
N GLY A 60 -5.13 -13.60 2.02
CA GLY A 60 -5.14 -12.13 2.12
C GLY A 60 -3.80 -11.50 2.45
N TYR A 61 -2.71 -12.26 2.54
CA TYR A 61 -1.38 -11.67 2.68
C TYR A 61 -0.98 -10.84 1.45
N PRO A 62 -0.22 -9.76 1.60
CA PRO A 62 0.49 -9.30 2.80
C PRO A 62 -0.33 -8.34 3.69
N LEU A 63 -1.66 -8.24 3.54
CA LEU A 63 -2.47 -7.45 4.45
C LEU A 63 -2.43 -8.07 5.86
N TYR A 64 -2.26 -7.23 6.86
CA TYR A 64 -2.36 -7.64 8.25
C TYR A 64 -3.76 -8.18 8.53
N ARG A 65 -3.85 -9.36 9.14
CA ARG A 65 -5.10 -10.13 9.24
C ARG A 65 -6.32 -9.33 9.71
N PRO A 66 -6.24 -8.50 10.78
CA PRO A 66 -7.36 -7.66 11.21
C PRO A 66 -7.77 -6.59 10.20
N ILE A 67 -6.91 -6.26 9.22
CA ILE A 67 -7.13 -5.18 8.24
C ILE A 67 -7.77 -5.70 6.96
N LYS A 68 -7.61 -6.98 6.66
CA LYS A 68 -8.14 -7.58 5.43
C LYS A 68 -9.63 -7.30 5.22
N GLU A 69 -10.44 -7.53 6.26
CA GLU A 69 -11.89 -7.32 6.17
C GLU A 69 -12.23 -5.85 5.93
N ARG A 70 -11.52 -4.94 6.58
CA ARG A 70 -11.68 -3.48 6.41
C ARG A 70 -11.25 -3.00 5.03
N PHE A 71 -10.15 -3.53 4.53
CA PHE A 71 -9.69 -3.24 3.17
C PHE A 71 -10.75 -3.64 2.15
N LEU A 72 -11.35 -4.83 2.29
CA LEU A 72 -12.41 -5.30 1.42
C LEU A 72 -13.71 -4.49 1.58
N ASP A 73 -14.10 -4.13 2.81
CA ASP A 73 -15.26 -3.29 3.07
C ASP A 73 -15.06 -1.88 2.48
N HIS A 74 -13.89 -1.29 2.66
CA HIS A 74 -13.56 -0.01 2.05
C HIS A 74 -13.60 -0.08 0.53
N GLN A 75 -13.00 -1.12 -0.09
CA GLN A 75 -13.04 -1.34 -1.53
C GLN A 75 -14.47 -1.56 -2.07
N GLN A 76 -15.34 -2.19 -1.28
CA GLN A 76 -16.73 -2.39 -1.66
C GLN A 76 -17.51 -1.06 -1.67
N ARG A 77 -17.27 -0.18 -0.69
CA ARG A 77 -17.92 1.14 -0.58
C ARG A 77 -17.36 2.16 -1.57
N PHE A 78 -16.06 2.12 -1.80
CA PHE A 78 -15.30 2.98 -2.71
C PHE A 78 -14.48 2.11 -3.66
N PRO A 79 -15.08 1.67 -4.79
CA PRO A 79 -14.41 0.75 -5.69
C PRO A 79 -13.09 1.31 -6.23
N PHE A 80 -12.02 0.55 -6.03
CA PHE A 80 -10.72 0.78 -6.64
C PHE A 80 -10.14 -0.56 -7.10
N LYS A 81 -9.19 -0.51 -8.02
CA LYS A 81 -8.57 -1.70 -8.56
C LYS A 81 -7.46 -2.19 -7.65
N SER A 82 -7.60 -3.41 -7.12
CA SER A 82 -6.46 -4.04 -6.45
C SER A 82 -5.31 -4.22 -7.42
N HIS A 83 -4.13 -3.77 -7.03
CA HIS A 83 -2.94 -3.90 -7.85
C HIS A 83 -2.63 -5.38 -8.09
N LYS A 84 -2.28 -5.74 -9.32
CA LYS A 84 -1.93 -7.15 -9.69
C LYS A 84 -0.78 -7.73 -8.85
N PHE A 85 0.03 -6.86 -8.26
CA PHE A 85 1.13 -7.20 -7.38
C PHE A 85 0.84 -6.90 -5.90
N LEU A 86 -0.43 -6.85 -5.50
CA LEU A 86 -0.79 -6.70 -4.08
C LEU A 86 -0.05 -7.73 -3.20
N GLY A 87 0.13 -8.96 -3.71
CA GLY A 87 0.91 -10.02 -3.04
C GLY A 87 2.43 -9.89 -3.12
N HIS A 88 2.96 -8.76 -3.57
CA HIS A 88 4.39 -8.48 -3.53
C HIS A 88 4.79 -7.96 -2.15
N MET A 89 5.92 -8.44 -1.59
CA MET A 89 6.38 -8.01 -0.26
C MET A 89 6.64 -6.50 -0.14
N ALA A 90 6.95 -5.83 -1.26
CA ALA A 90 7.12 -4.37 -1.35
C ALA A 90 5.93 -3.69 -2.06
N SER A 91 4.70 -4.18 -1.87
CA SER A 91 3.49 -3.54 -2.42
C SER A 91 3.20 -2.25 -1.66
N SER A 92 3.19 -1.10 -2.36
CA SER A 92 2.80 0.20 -1.80
C SER A 92 1.35 0.18 -1.32
N GLN A 93 0.43 -0.35 -2.13
CA GLN A 93 -0.98 -0.50 -1.77
C GLN A 93 -1.18 -1.30 -0.47
N ALA A 94 -0.46 -2.42 -0.32
CA ALA A 94 -0.53 -3.20 0.91
C ALA A 94 0.11 -2.47 2.11
N ALA A 95 1.20 -1.75 1.88
CA ALA A 95 1.86 -0.95 2.91
C ALA A 95 0.96 0.19 3.37
N CYS A 96 0.34 0.91 2.42
CA CYS A 96 -0.64 1.95 2.69
C CYS A 96 -1.81 1.42 3.54
N ALA A 97 -2.47 0.35 3.08
CA ALA A 97 -3.59 -0.24 3.80
C ALA A 97 -3.19 -0.69 5.22
N ASN A 98 -2.04 -1.36 5.37
CA ASN A 98 -1.56 -1.85 6.66
C ASN A 98 -1.22 -0.72 7.64
N LEU A 99 -0.76 0.43 7.13
CA LEU A 99 -0.38 1.57 7.95
C LEU A 99 -1.58 2.45 8.31
N PHE A 100 -2.37 2.83 7.31
CA PHE A 100 -3.38 3.89 7.47
C PHE A 100 -4.74 3.36 7.94
N LEU A 101 -5.19 2.19 7.49
CA LEU A 101 -6.51 1.70 7.93
C LEU A 101 -6.63 1.57 9.44
N PRO A 102 -5.67 0.98 10.18
CA PRO A 102 -5.77 0.91 11.63
C PRO A 102 -5.61 2.28 12.30
N LEU A 103 -4.79 3.16 11.72
CA LEU A 103 -4.56 4.50 12.27
C LEU A 103 -5.80 5.39 12.15
N LEU A 104 -6.46 5.36 10.99
CA LEU A 104 -7.61 6.23 10.69
C LEU A 104 -8.93 5.75 11.30
N GLU A 105 -8.94 4.60 11.97
CA GLU A 105 -10.11 4.15 12.75
C GLU A 105 -10.43 5.05 13.92
N ASP A 106 -9.40 5.60 14.55
CA ASP A 106 -9.54 6.57 15.63
C ASP A 106 -9.07 7.95 15.14
N PRO A 107 -9.99 8.86 14.76
CA PRO A 107 -9.64 10.16 14.23
C PRO A 107 -8.81 11.01 15.18
N LEU A 108 -8.94 10.81 16.50
CA LEU A 108 -8.17 11.56 17.50
C LEU A 108 -6.72 11.07 17.55
N ILE A 109 -6.52 9.75 17.50
CA ILE A 109 -5.19 9.17 17.42
C ILE A 109 -4.56 9.52 16.06
N ALA A 110 -5.32 9.41 14.96
CA ALA A 110 -4.85 9.79 13.63
C ALA A 110 -4.38 11.24 13.58
N ALA A 111 -5.19 12.18 14.08
CA ALA A 111 -4.81 13.59 14.11
C ALA A 111 -3.54 13.84 14.93
N LYS A 112 -3.38 13.16 16.07
CA LYS A 112 -2.18 13.29 16.91
C LYS A 112 -0.92 12.74 16.21
N VAL A 113 -1.02 11.58 15.57
CA VAL A 113 0.12 10.92 14.92
C VAL A 113 0.49 11.66 13.64
N LEU A 114 -0.50 11.93 12.78
CA LEU A 114 -0.30 12.58 11.48
C LEU A 114 0.08 14.06 11.63
N GLY A 115 -0.46 14.76 12.64
CA GLY A 115 -0.11 16.13 12.96
C GLY A 115 1.37 16.32 13.37
N ALA A 116 2.05 15.24 13.76
CA ALA A 116 3.50 15.30 13.99
C ALA A 116 4.31 15.45 12.69
N VAL A 117 3.73 15.04 11.54
CA VAL A 117 4.35 15.14 10.21
C VAL A 117 3.72 16.29 9.42
N LYS A 118 2.41 16.40 9.44
CA LYS A 118 1.61 17.44 8.79
C LYS A 118 1.18 18.45 9.84
N THR A 119 2.04 19.43 10.10
CA THR A 119 1.93 20.33 11.28
C THR A 119 0.73 21.27 11.27
N ASP A 120 0.10 21.49 10.10
CA ASP A 120 -1.15 22.25 9.97
C ASP A 120 -2.40 21.38 10.20
N LEU A 121 -2.26 20.05 10.27
CA LEU A 121 -3.36 19.15 10.55
C LEU A 121 -3.78 19.24 12.02
N LYS A 122 -5.00 19.75 12.25
CA LYS A 122 -5.62 19.84 13.59
C LYS A 122 -6.52 18.66 13.88
N SER A 123 -7.36 18.28 12.92
CA SER A 123 -8.30 17.16 13.09
C SER A 123 -8.64 16.52 11.75
N ILE A 124 -8.97 15.21 11.76
CA ILE A 124 -9.49 14.52 10.59
C ILE A 124 -10.92 14.98 10.31
N ALA A 125 -11.21 15.32 9.05
CA ALA A 125 -12.53 15.75 8.60
C ALA A 125 -13.44 14.54 8.32
N THR A 126 -13.95 13.91 9.38
CA THR A 126 -14.71 12.65 9.32
C THR A 126 -16.08 12.76 8.63
N ASP A 127 -16.53 13.96 8.33
CA ASP A 127 -17.72 14.31 7.57
C ASP A 127 -17.47 14.36 6.05
N HIS A 128 -16.22 14.20 5.62
CA HIS A 128 -15.80 14.16 4.22
C HIS A 128 -15.18 12.81 3.85
N LEU A 129 -15.15 12.50 2.56
CA LEU A 129 -14.68 11.22 2.01
C LEU A 129 -15.36 10.02 2.71
N ASP A 130 -14.61 8.93 2.96
CA ASP A 130 -15.07 7.85 3.85
C ASP A 130 -14.51 8.07 5.25
N ARG A 131 -15.24 8.81 6.09
CA ARG A 131 -14.81 9.15 7.46
C ARG A 131 -13.44 9.85 7.53
N GLY A 132 -13.16 10.67 6.52
CA GLY A 132 -11.95 11.49 6.46
C GLY A 132 -10.85 10.95 5.55
N PHE A 133 -11.04 9.81 4.87
CA PHE A 133 -10.00 9.29 3.97
C PHE A 133 -10.57 8.45 2.83
N ARG A 134 -9.73 8.20 1.80
CA ARG A 134 -9.90 7.18 0.75
C ARG A 134 -8.55 6.58 0.41
N ILE A 135 -8.53 5.26 0.18
CA ILE A 135 -7.37 4.51 -0.32
C ILE A 135 -7.52 4.38 -1.83
N GLU A 136 -6.39 4.49 -2.56
CA GLU A 136 -6.34 4.35 -4.01
C GLU A 136 -7.37 5.25 -4.71
N PHE A 137 -7.32 6.54 -4.37
CA PHE A 137 -8.24 7.50 -4.97
C PHE A 137 -7.88 7.70 -6.44
N TRP A 138 -8.80 7.34 -7.28
CA TRP A 138 -8.74 7.53 -8.72
C TRP A 138 -9.72 8.64 -9.13
N ASP A 139 -9.24 9.59 -9.93
CA ASP A 139 -10.04 10.72 -10.40
C ASP A 139 -10.90 10.35 -11.63
N GLU A 140 -11.82 9.38 -11.47
CA GLU A 140 -12.90 9.13 -12.42
C GLU A 140 -14.24 9.53 -11.76
N PRO A 141 -15.10 10.27 -12.41
CA PRO A 141 -15.21 10.55 -13.85
C PRO A 141 -14.65 11.90 -14.33
N ASP A 142 -14.18 12.73 -13.41
CA ASP A 142 -13.93 14.15 -13.72
C ASP A 142 -12.59 14.37 -14.44
N ASN A 143 -11.68 13.40 -14.43
CA ASN A 143 -10.39 13.41 -15.14
C ASN A 143 -9.64 14.75 -15.04
N VAL A 144 -9.58 15.29 -13.82
CA VAL A 144 -8.96 16.59 -13.52
C VAL A 144 -7.49 16.62 -13.95
N LEU A 145 -6.80 15.48 -13.82
CA LEU A 145 -5.39 15.33 -14.20
C LEU A 145 -5.19 15.06 -15.70
N ASN A 146 -6.28 14.83 -16.46
CA ASN A 146 -6.26 14.54 -17.89
C ASN A 146 -5.33 13.34 -18.26
N ASP A 147 -5.16 12.40 -17.35
CA ASP A 147 -4.43 11.17 -17.60
C ASP A 147 -5.39 10.10 -18.13
N HIS A 148 -5.15 9.65 -19.35
CA HIS A 148 -6.02 8.76 -20.06
C HIS A 148 -5.84 7.31 -19.64
N THR A 149 -6.97 6.60 -19.54
CA THR A 149 -7.16 5.20 -19.13
C THR A 149 -6.33 4.14 -19.87
N ASN A 150 -5.61 4.48 -20.93
CA ASN A 150 -4.75 3.56 -21.68
C ASN A 150 -3.35 3.37 -21.08
N VAL A 151 -3.01 4.16 -20.11
CA VAL A 151 -1.77 4.07 -19.31
C VAL A 151 -2.22 3.99 -17.84
N SER A 152 -1.40 3.45 -16.98
CA SER A 152 -1.66 3.54 -15.53
C SER A 152 -1.85 5.02 -15.19
N GLY A 153 -3.07 5.44 -14.83
CA GLY A 153 -3.35 6.80 -14.40
C GLY A 153 -2.60 7.14 -13.10
N THR A 154 -2.75 8.37 -12.66
CA THR A 154 -2.18 8.81 -11.38
C THR A 154 -3.21 8.56 -10.28
N ASP A 155 -2.91 7.66 -9.37
CA ASP A 155 -3.68 7.41 -8.14
C ASP A 155 -2.84 7.84 -6.94
N ALA A 156 -3.49 8.44 -5.95
CA ALA A 156 -2.90 8.62 -4.63
C ALA A 156 -3.07 7.32 -3.84
N ASP A 157 -2.02 6.83 -3.20
CA ASP A 157 -2.10 5.65 -2.34
C ASP A 157 -3.14 5.86 -1.22
N ILE A 158 -3.24 7.10 -0.71
CA ILE A 158 -4.31 7.54 0.20
C ILE A 158 -4.54 9.04 0.12
N ASP A 159 -5.80 9.46 0.22
CA ASP A 159 -6.25 10.83 0.45
C ASP A 159 -6.81 10.99 1.85
N ILE A 160 -6.40 12.03 2.55
CA ILE A 160 -6.86 12.35 3.90
C ILE A 160 -7.45 13.75 3.91
N ALA A 161 -8.75 13.85 4.22
CA ALA A 161 -9.43 15.11 4.46
C ALA A 161 -9.21 15.54 5.91
N TYR A 162 -8.80 16.79 6.12
CA TYR A 162 -8.53 17.31 7.46
C TYR A 162 -8.88 18.78 7.59
N TYR A 163 -9.16 19.20 8.81
CA TYR A 163 -9.27 20.62 9.19
C TYR A 163 -7.94 21.11 9.72
N ASP A 164 -7.50 22.26 9.26
CA ASP A 164 -6.33 22.95 9.81
C ASP A 164 -6.65 23.71 11.11
N HIS A 165 -5.65 24.40 11.65
CA HIS A 165 -5.81 25.18 12.91
C HIS A 165 -6.72 26.39 12.76
N GLU A 166 -6.97 26.86 11.54
CA GLU A 166 -7.87 27.97 11.20
C GLU A 166 -9.29 27.48 10.92
N GLY A 167 -9.49 26.17 10.81
CA GLY A 167 -10.77 25.51 10.51
C GLY A 167 -11.05 25.34 9.02
N ASN A 168 -10.08 25.57 8.15
CA ASN A 168 -10.23 25.32 6.72
C ASN A 168 -10.17 23.83 6.43
N LEU A 169 -11.01 23.37 5.49
CA LEU A 169 -10.96 22.00 4.96
C LEU A 169 -9.81 21.88 3.95
N ASN A 170 -9.00 20.86 4.13
CA ASN A 170 -7.87 20.55 3.28
C ASN A 170 -7.90 19.07 2.86
N LEU A 171 -7.23 18.76 1.75
CA LEU A 171 -6.98 17.42 1.27
C LEU A 171 -5.48 17.17 1.24
N TRP A 172 -5.04 16.08 1.84
CA TRP A 172 -3.66 15.62 1.82
C TRP A 172 -3.56 14.33 1.01
N MET A 173 -2.94 14.40 -0.16
CA MET A 173 -2.68 13.29 -1.08
C MET A 173 -1.29 12.72 -0.77
N ILE A 174 -1.20 11.39 -0.59
CA ILE A 174 0.03 10.67 -0.25
C ILE A 174 0.24 9.54 -1.25
#